data_f3347c740751ba00b8b0afe39bfc7b75
#
_entry.id   f3347c740751ba00b8b0afe39bfc7b75
#
_cell.length_a   1.000
_cell.length_b   1.000
_cell.length_c   1.000
_cell.angle_alpha   90.00
_cell.angle_beta   90.00
_cell.angle_gamma   90.00
#
_symmetry.space_group_name_H-M   'P 1'
#
loop_
_entity.id
_entity.type
_entity.pdbx_description
1 polymer ?
#
loop_
_entity_poly.entity_id
_entity_poly.type
_entity_poly.pdbx_seq_one_letter_code
_entity_poly.pdbx_strand_id
1 'polypeptide(L)'
;MKTPILFRIASMLTLIFCAAHTYGALSPTSRNPDEAAVFMAMQAFRFEIMGSRRTHWEFYRGFSLLFSVTLLLLAVLRWQLGALAKTDPARVRPLAASLTLGYLGFTILCGMYFFIAPAAFSAAAAICLALATARKA
;
A
#
# COMPACT_ATOMS: atom_id res chain seq x y z
N MET A 1 -18.68 -4.10 16.11
CA MET A 1 -18.25 -2.85 15.40
C MET A 1 -19.11 -2.70 14.15
N LYS A 2 -19.62 -1.50 13.81
CA LYS A 2 -20.44 -1.28 12.59
C LYS A 2 -19.57 -1.33 11.34
N THR A 3 -20.09 -1.87 10.22
CA THR A 3 -19.39 -1.96 8.92
C THR A 3 -18.69 -0.66 8.49
N PRO A 4 -19.32 0.54 8.59
CA PRO A 4 -18.67 1.80 8.25
C PRO A 4 -17.39 2.08 9.06
N ILE A 5 -17.34 1.67 10.33
CA ILE A 5 -16.19 1.87 11.21
C ILE A 5 -15.02 1.00 10.74
N LEU A 6 -15.27 -0.24 10.32
CA LEU A 6 -14.23 -1.13 9.79
C LEU A 6 -13.54 -0.55 8.55
N PHE A 7 -14.30 0.04 7.62
CA PHE A 7 -13.73 0.72 6.47
C PHE A 7 -12.89 1.94 6.86
N ARG A 8 -13.33 2.71 7.85
CA ARG A 8 -12.56 3.87 8.34
C ARG A 8 -11.26 3.44 9.01
N ILE A 9 -11.27 2.38 9.82
CA ILE A 9 -10.05 1.82 10.44
C ILE A 9 -9.11 1.35 9.33
N ALA A 10 -9.58 0.55 8.36
CA ALA A 10 -8.76 0.10 7.23
C ALA A 10 -8.20 1.27 6.41
N SER A 11 -8.97 2.35 6.22
CA SER A 11 -8.50 3.58 5.56
C SER A 11 -7.38 4.25 6.34
N MET A 12 -7.56 4.45 7.65
CA MET A 12 -6.55 5.08 8.51
C MET A 12 -5.26 4.28 8.59
N LEU A 13 -5.35 2.95 8.74
CA LEU A 13 -4.18 2.07 8.70
C LEU A 13 -3.39 2.23 7.40
N THR A 14 -4.10 2.33 6.27
CA THR A 14 -3.44 2.54 4.98
C THR A 14 -2.86 3.94 4.81
N LEU A 15 -3.49 4.97 5.37
CA LEU A 15 -2.91 6.32 5.38
C LEU A 15 -1.62 6.37 6.19
N ILE A 16 -1.59 5.72 7.36
CA ILE A 16 -0.37 5.62 8.19
C ILE A 16 0.71 4.88 7.42
N PHE A 17 0.36 3.76 6.79
CA PHE A 17 1.30 3.01 5.96
C PHE A 17 1.79 3.85 4.76
N CYS A 18 0.90 4.56 4.07
CA CYS A 18 1.25 5.47 2.98
C CYS A 18 2.25 6.55 3.43
N ALA A 19 1.99 7.20 4.56
CA ALA A 19 2.88 8.23 5.10
C ALA A 19 4.27 7.67 5.44
N ALA A 20 4.34 6.54 6.14
CA ALA A 20 5.59 5.88 6.49
C ALA A 20 6.37 5.42 5.25
N HIS A 21 5.68 4.82 4.27
CA HIS A 21 6.28 4.39 3.01
C HIS A 21 6.82 5.57 2.20
N THR A 22 6.03 6.63 2.06
CA THR A 22 6.43 7.83 1.32
C THR A 22 7.63 8.52 1.98
N TYR A 23 7.64 8.61 3.31
CA TYR A 23 8.77 9.15 4.04
C TYR A 23 10.05 8.35 3.75
N GLY A 24 9.99 7.01 3.82
CA GLY A 24 11.13 6.14 3.50
C GLY A 24 11.59 6.27 2.04
N ALA A 25 10.66 6.40 1.10
CA ALA A 25 10.98 6.58 -0.33
C ALA A 25 11.62 7.93 -0.64
N LEU A 26 11.26 8.99 0.09
CA LEU A 26 11.79 10.34 -0.12
C LEU A 26 13.10 10.61 0.64
N SER A 27 13.34 9.90 1.73
CA SER A 27 14.48 10.10 2.63
C SER A 27 15.32 8.82 2.75
N PRO A 28 15.86 8.28 1.64
CA PRO A 28 16.69 7.10 1.70
C PRO A 28 18.03 7.45 2.38
N THR A 29 18.24 6.89 3.54
CA THR A 29 19.50 7.01 4.28
C THR A 29 20.23 5.69 4.22
N SER A 30 21.49 5.69 3.76
CA SER A 30 22.35 4.51 3.84
C SER A 30 22.73 4.24 5.30
N ARG A 31 22.64 2.98 5.72
CA ARG A 31 22.93 2.54 7.09
C ARG A 31 24.41 2.18 7.28
N ASN A 32 25.10 1.88 6.20
CA ASN A 32 26.51 1.49 6.18
C ASN A 32 27.13 1.82 4.82
N PRO A 33 28.49 1.77 4.70
CA PRO A 33 29.20 2.05 3.44
C PRO A 33 28.79 1.13 2.28
N ASP A 34 28.49 -0.13 2.53
CA ASP A 34 28.12 -1.10 1.49
C ASP A 34 26.77 -0.74 0.86
N GLU A 35 25.79 -0.37 1.68
CA GLU A 35 24.49 0.13 1.19
C GLU A 35 24.66 1.43 0.39
N ALA A 36 25.54 2.33 0.82
CA ALA A 36 25.86 3.55 0.09
C ALA A 36 26.48 3.23 -1.30
N ALA A 37 27.36 2.24 -1.37
CA ALA A 37 27.95 1.79 -2.64
C ALA A 37 26.89 1.23 -3.61
N VAL A 38 25.91 0.47 -3.11
CA VAL A 38 24.77 0.00 -3.92
C VAL A 38 23.96 1.16 -4.45
N PHE A 39 23.62 2.14 -3.62
CA PHE A 39 22.86 3.32 -4.07
C PHE A 39 23.62 4.13 -5.12
N MET A 40 24.94 4.30 -4.96
CA MET A 40 25.77 4.95 -5.97
C MET A 40 25.78 4.17 -7.28
N ALA A 41 25.93 2.83 -7.24
CA ALA A 41 25.86 1.99 -8.44
C ALA A 41 24.53 2.09 -9.16
N MET A 42 23.41 2.10 -8.43
CA MET A 42 22.07 2.27 -8.99
C MET A 42 21.88 3.65 -9.66
N GLN A 43 22.55 4.69 -9.18
CA GLN A 43 22.52 6.03 -9.75
C GLN A 43 23.46 6.18 -10.97
N ALA A 44 24.58 5.47 -10.95
CA ALA A 44 25.58 5.57 -12.01
C ALA A 44 25.17 4.80 -13.28
N PHE A 45 24.57 3.62 -13.14
CA PHE A 45 24.21 2.80 -14.29
C PHE A 45 22.98 3.36 -15.01
N ARG A 46 23.16 3.69 -16.29
CA ARG A 46 22.11 4.19 -17.17
C ARG A 46 21.77 3.14 -18.22
N PHE A 47 20.51 2.92 -18.43
CA PHE A 47 19.98 2.08 -19.50
C PHE A 47 18.97 2.87 -20.32
N GLU A 48 18.70 2.37 -21.54
CA GLU A 48 17.74 2.97 -22.45
C GLU A 48 16.58 2.00 -22.69
N ILE A 49 15.37 2.48 -22.46
CA ILE A 49 14.13 1.76 -22.76
C ILE A 49 13.20 2.69 -23.52
N MET A 50 12.76 2.27 -24.69
CA MET A 50 11.76 2.98 -25.51
C MET A 50 12.11 4.48 -25.73
N GLY A 51 13.39 4.77 -26.00
CA GLY A 51 13.88 6.13 -26.23
C GLY A 51 14.07 6.98 -24.96
N SER A 52 13.87 6.41 -23.79
CA SER A 52 14.08 7.08 -22.50
C SER A 52 15.30 6.55 -21.79
N ARG A 53 16.25 7.44 -21.44
CA ARG A 53 17.41 7.09 -20.62
C ARG A 53 17.08 7.25 -19.13
N ARG A 54 17.26 6.19 -18.38
CA ARG A 54 16.95 6.12 -16.95
C ARG A 54 18.05 5.40 -16.19
N THR A 55 18.08 5.58 -14.87
CA THR A 55 18.89 4.81 -13.94
C THR A 55 18.00 3.83 -13.17
N HIS A 56 18.61 2.77 -12.60
CA HIS A 56 17.88 1.88 -11.69
C HIS A 56 17.35 2.62 -10.46
N TRP A 57 18.06 3.65 -10.00
CA TRP A 57 17.60 4.51 -8.93
C TRP A 57 16.32 5.28 -9.25
N GLU A 58 16.23 5.86 -10.48
CA GLU A 58 15.00 6.54 -10.94
C GLU A 58 13.82 5.58 -11.00
N PHE A 59 14.04 4.34 -11.48
CA PHE A 59 13.02 3.30 -11.49
C PHE A 59 12.59 2.93 -10.07
N TYR A 60 13.54 2.65 -9.17
CA TYR A 60 13.25 2.32 -7.78
C TYR A 60 12.41 3.42 -7.10
N ARG A 61 12.81 4.68 -7.23
CA ARG A 61 12.04 5.82 -6.69
C ARG A 61 10.68 5.97 -7.36
N GLY A 62 10.63 5.83 -8.67
CA GLY A 62 9.39 5.91 -9.45
C GLY A 62 8.36 4.89 -8.98
N PHE A 63 8.75 3.61 -8.85
CA PHE A 63 7.88 2.56 -8.33
C PHE A 63 7.46 2.81 -6.88
N SER A 64 8.37 3.27 -6.04
CA SER A 64 8.05 3.61 -4.65
C SER A 64 7.01 4.73 -4.55
N LEU A 65 7.15 5.79 -5.34
CA LEU A 65 6.19 6.89 -5.36
C LEU A 65 4.85 6.49 -6.00
N LEU A 66 4.88 5.66 -7.06
CA LEU A 66 3.67 5.10 -7.65
C LEU A 66 2.89 4.26 -6.63
N PHE A 67 3.60 3.47 -5.83
CA PHE A 67 2.99 2.71 -4.74
C PHE A 67 2.40 3.63 -3.66
N SER A 68 3.06 4.75 -3.32
CA SER A 68 2.51 5.77 -2.41
C SER A 68 1.18 6.34 -2.91
N VAL A 69 1.11 6.68 -4.20
CA VAL A 69 -0.13 7.17 -4.83
C VAL A 69 -1.23 6.09 -4.79
N THR A 70 -0.88 4.83 -5.05
CA THR A 70 -1.82 3.71 -4.96
C THR A 70 -2.35 3.52 -3.55
N LEU A 71 -1.51 3.58 -2.53
CA LEU A 71 -1.92 3.51 -1.12
C LEU A 71 -2.86 4.65 -0.74
N LEU A 72 -2.55 5.88 -1.18
CA LEU A 72 -3.41 7.04 -0.93
C LEU A 72 -4.78 6.86 -1.58
N LEU A 73 -4.82 6.47 -2.85
CA LEU A 73 -6.06 6.18 -3.57
C LEU A 73 -6.90 5.12 -2.86
N LEU A 74 -6.28 4.01 -2.45
CA LEU A 74 -6.95 2.94 -1.72
C LEU A 74 -7.48 3.41 -0.35
N ALA A 75 -6.79 4.30 0.34
CA ALA A 75 -7.26 4.87 1.60
C ALA A 75 -8.51 5.76 1.37
N VAL A 76 -8.47 6.64 0.37
CA VAL A 76 -9.60 7.51 0.01
C VAL A 76 -10.83 6.69 -0.40
N LEU A 77 -10.64 5.68 -1.29
CA LEU A 77 -11.75 4.82 -1.72
C LEU A 77 -12.41 4.09 -0.55
N ARG A 78 -11.64 3.58 0.40
CA ARG A 78 -12.20 2.95 1.61
C ARG A 78 -12.91 3.92 2.52
N TRP A 79 -12.44 5.14 2.63
CA TRP A 79 -13.15 6.17 3.37
C TRP A 79 -14.53 6.42 2.77
N GLN A 80 -14.61 6.54 1.43
CA GLN A 80 -15.86 6.72 0.69
C GLN A 80 -16.77 5.48 0.81
N LEU A 81 -16.23 4.27 0.70
CA LEU A 81 -16.99 3.04 0.93
C LEU A 81 -17.55 2.95 2.36
N GLY A 82 -16.82 3.46 3.35
CA GLY A 82 -17.31 3.59 4.72
C GLY A 82 -18.49 4.55 4.86
N ALA A 83 -18.56 5.60 4.04
CA ALA A 83 -19.72 6.47 3.97
C ALA A 83 -20.91 5.77 3.28
N LEU A 84 -20.67 5.13 2.14
CA LEU A 84 -21.71 4.39 1.38
C LEU A 84 -22.29 3.23 2.19
N ALA A 85 -21.47 2.54 2.99
CA ALA A 85 -21.91 1.43 3.85
C ALA A 85 -22.92 1.83 4.93
N LYS A 86 -23.19 3.12 5.15
CA LYS A 86 -24.25 3.60 6.04
C LYS A 86 -25.62 3.54 5.40
N THR A 87 -25.71 3.73 4.09
CA THR A 87 -26.95 3.84 3.33
C THR A 87 -27.23 2.57 2.51
N ASP A 88 -26.18 1.92 1.98
CA ASP A 88 -26.31 0.74 1.12
C ASP A 88 -25.21 -0.30 1.44
N PRO A 89 -25.31 -1.02 2.57
CA PRO A 89 -24.33 -2.03 2.97
C PRO A 89 -24.26 -3.22 2.02
N ALA A 90 -25.37 -3.55 1.34
CA ALA A 90 -25.43 -4.68 0.42
C ALA A 90 -24.53 -4.45 -0.81
N ARG A 91 -24.58 -3.24 -1.36
CA ARG A 91 -23.78 -2.84 -2.53
C ARG A 91 -22.28 -2.76 -2.23
N VAL A 92 -21.90 -2.49 -1.00
CA VAL A 92 -20.49 -2.37 -0.58
C VAL A 92 -19.84 -3.73 -0.33
N ARG A 93 -20.59 -4.79 -0.03
CA ARG A 93 -20.03 -6.12 0.29
C ARG A 93 -19.15 -6.71 -0.80
N PRO A 94 -19.54 -6.77 -2.08
CA PRO A 94 -18.67 -7.31 -3.12
C PRO A 94 -17.37 -6.50 -3.29
N LEU A 95 -17.45 -5.17 -3.13
CA LEU A 95 -16.27 -4.30 -3.17
C LEU A 95 -15.33 -4.58 -1.98
N ALA A 96 -15.88 -4.80 -0.79
CA ALA A 96 -15.11 -5.20 0.39
C ALA A 96 -14.42 -6.55 0.18
N ALA A 97 -15.09 -7.52 -0.44
CA ALA A 97 -14.51 -8.83 -0.75
C ALA A 97 -13.33 -8.70 -1.73
N SER A 98 -13.48 -7.94 -2.81
CA SER A 98 -12.40 -7.68 -3.78
C SER A 98 -11.20 -7.00 -3.13
N LEU A 99 -11.45 -5.99 -2.28
CA LEU A 99 -10.39 -5.32 -1.53
C LEU A 99 -9.70 -6.28 -0.53
N THR A 100 -10.46 -7.16 0.12
CA THR A 100 -9.90 -8.18 1.02
C THR A 100 -8.91 -9.07 0.27
N LEU A 101 -9.30 -9.60 -0.89
CA LEU A 101 -8.42 -10.43 -1.72
C LEU A 101 -7.16 -9.69 -2.16
N GLY A 102 -7.29 -8.43 -2.59
CA GLY A 102 -6.13 -7.60 -2.95
C GLY A 102 -5.18 -7.40 -1.76
N TYR A 103 -5.71 -7.13 -0.56
CA TYR A 103 -4.88 -6.95 0.64
C TYR A 103 -4.27 -8.25 1.17
N LEU A 104 -4.91 -9.40 0.97
CA LEU A 104 -4.29 -10.70 1.20
C LEU A 104 -3.10 -10.92 0.27
N GLY A 105 -3.24 -10.60 -1.01
CA GLY A 105 -2.12 -10.60 -1.96
C GLY A 105 -0.98 -9.68 -1.52
N PHE A 106 -1.27 -8.44 -1.10
CA PHE A 106 -0.26 -7.53 -0.55
C PHE A 106 0.41 -8.10 0.70
N THR A 107 -0.34 -8.72 1.61
CA THR A 107 0.21 -9.33 2.82
C THR A 107 1.21 -10.43 2.48
N ILE A 108 0.85 -11.32 1.54
CA ILE A 108 1.72 -12.40 1.08
C ILE A 108 3.00 -11.84 0.44
N LEU A 109 2.86 -10.91 -0.51
CA LEU A 109 4.02 -10.31 -1.18
C LEU A 109 4.91 -9.52 -0.22
N CYS A 110 4.30 -8.78 0.72
CA CYS A 110 5.07 -8.08 1.75
C CYS A 110 5.83 -9.04 2.67
N GLY A 111 5.23 -10.19 3.03
CA GLY A 111 5.90 -11.20 3.82
C GLY A 111 7.04 -11.91 3.10
N MET A 112 6.95 -12.05 1.77
CA MET A 112 7.98 -12.71 0.96
C MET A 112 9.17 -11.79 0.61
N TYR A 113 8.91 -10.50 0.37
CA TYR A 113 9.91 -9.60 -0.25
C TYR A 113 10.30 -8.40 0.60
N PHE A 114 9.60 -8.14 1.71
CA PHE A 114 9.86 -7.00 2.56
C PHE A 114 10.06 -7.42 4.02
N PHE A 115 10.00 -6.46 4.93
CA PHE A 115 10.08 -6.65 6.37
C PHE A 115 8.68 -6.67 7.01
N ILE A 116 8.60 -6.97 8.30
CA ILE A 116 7.33 -7.28 8.99
C ILE A 116 6.30 -6.12 8.96
N ALA A 117 6.74 -4.85 8.98
CA ALA A 117 5.80 -3.74 9.11
C ALA A 117 4.82 -3.61 7.94
N PRO A 118 5.21 -3.61 6.63
CA PRO A 118 4.26 -3.63 5.51
C PRO A 118 3.28 -4.80 5.55
N ALA A 119 3.77 -5.99 5.91
CA ALA A 119 2.94 -7.19 6.04
C ALA A 119 1.89 -7.03 7.15
N ALA A 120 2.28 -6.49 8.31
CA ALA A 120 1.38 -6.25 9.43
C ALA A 120 0.28 -5.22 9.09
N PHE A 121 0.63 -4.10 8.45
CA PHE A 121 -0.37 -3.10 8.01
C PHE A 121 -1.35 -3.67 6.99
N SER A 122 -0.86 -4.41 6.00
CA SER A 122 -1.71 -5.04 4.98
C SER A 122 -2.62 -6.10 5.58
N ALA A 123 -2.10 -6.96 6.48
CA ALA A 123 -2.89 -7.97 7.18
C ALA A 123 -3.99 -7.34 8.04
N ALA A 124 -3.68 -6.31 8.82
CA ALA A 124 -4.65 -5.59 9.64
C ALA A 124 -5.78 -4.96 8.78
N ALA A 125 -5.41 -4.36 7.63
CA ALA A 125 -6.40 -3.84 6.69
C ALA A 125 -7.25 -4.96 6.07
N ALA A 126 -6.65 -6.10 5.68
CA ALA A 126 -7.36 -7.28 5.17
C ALA A 126 -8.39 -7.82 6.19
N ILE A 127 -7.99 -7.94 7.46
CA ILE A 127 -8.88 -8.39 8.53
C ILE A 127 -10.08 -7.43 8.69
N CYS A 128 -9.85 -6.13 8.72
CA CYS A 128 -10.94 -5.14 8.81
C CYS A 128 -11.94 -5.28 7.65
N LEU A 129 -11.43 -5.47 6.43
CA LEU A 129 -12.25 -5.62 5.22
C LEU A 129 -12.99 -6.97 5.19
N ALA A 130 -12.34 -8.06 5.59
CA ALA A 130 -12.97 -9.37 5.72
C ALA A 130 -14.12 -9.35 6.74
N LEU A 131 -13.91 -8.72 7.89
CA LEU A 131 -14.96 -8.53 8.89
C LEU A 131 -16.12 -7.65 8.38
N ALA A 132 -15.83 -6.65 7.53
CA ALA A 132 -16.86 -5.85 6.89
C ALA A 132 -17.69 -6.66 5.87
N THR A 133 -17.06 -7.60 5.16
CA THR A 133 -17.71 -8.49 4.19
C THR A 133 -18.60 -9.54 4.87
N ALA A 134 -18.12 -10.14 5.97
CA ALA A 134 -18.82 -11.22 6.67
C ALA A 134 -20.10 -10.77 7.42
N ARG A 135 -20.26 -9.46 7.66
CA ARG A 135 -21.43 -8.95 8.39
C ARG A 135 -22.67 -8.97 7.51
N LYS A 136 -23.73 -9.61 8.00
CA LYS A 136 -25.08 -9.49 7.42
C LYS A 136 -25.55 -8.03 7.57
N ALA A 137 -26.16 -7.52 6.52
CA ALA A 137 -26.80 -6.20 6.52
C ALA A 137 -27.95 -6.16 7.53
#